data_eba2b76321ef80ddbd8c35ca977b5498
#
_entry.id   eba2b76321ef80ddbd8c35ca977b5498
#
_cell.length_a   1.000
_cell.length_b   1.000
_cell.length_c   1.000
_cell.angle_alpha   90.00
_cell.angle_beta   90.00
_cell.angle_gamma   90.00
#
_symmetry.space_group_name_H-M   'P 1'
#
loop_
_entity.id
_entity.type
_entity.pdbx_description
1 polymer ?
#
loop_
_entity_poly.entity_id
_entity_poly.type
_entity_poly.pdbx_seq_one_letter_code
_entity_poly.pdbx_strand_id
1 'polypeptide(L)'
;MLVERILEKVFPDETGAARLQQVGLFTLIYLLQDDKEPVTASRLSAMTGQTVTQIGNQLQKLVSINLVERAKILNKQGRGYAWHLSISGSPKSRRLAKAIEKAGAKKKR
;
A
#
# COMPACT_ATOMS: atom_id res chain seq x y z
N MET A 1 -20.78 1.95 7.54
CA MET A 1 -20.37 1.86 6.13
C MET A 1 -19.50 0.65 5.86
N LEU A 2 -19.52 0.15 4.64
CA LEU A 2 -18.73 -1.02 4.25
C LEU A 2 -17.23 -0.81 4.44
N VAL A 3 -16.74 0.38 4.08
CA VAL A 3 -15.30 0.70 4.20
C VAL A 3 -14.85 0.66 5.66
N GLU A 4 -15.65 1.22 6.57
CA GLU A 4 -15.33 1.21 8.00
C GLU A 4 -15.22 -0.21 8.54
N ARG A 5 -16.17 -1.07 8.15
CA ARG A 5 -16.15 -2.48 8.56
C ARG A 5 -14.94 -3.21 8.04
N ILE A 6 -14.54 -2.93 6.80
CA ILE A 6 -13.34 -3.52 6.21
C ILE A 6 -12.10 -3.05 6.97
N LEU A 7 -12.01 -1.76 7.29
CA LEU A 7 -10.89 -1.21 8.04
C LEU A 7 -10.77 -1.85 9.42
N GLU A 8 -11.88 -2.02 10.12
CA GLU A 8 -11.87 -2.68 11.43
C GLU A 8 -11.44 -4.13 11.35
N LYS A 9 -11.88 -4.85 10.32
CA LYS A 9 -11.50 -6.24 10.12
C LYS A 9 -10.05 -6.42 9.72
N VAL A 10 -9.54 -5.53 8.85
CA VAL A 10 -8.20 -5.65 8.27
C VAL A 10 -7.16 -5.07 9.23
N PHE A 11 -7.49 -4.01 9.96
CA PHE A 11 -6.58 -3.34 10.88
C PHE A 11 -7.16 -3.26 12.29
N PRO A 12 -7.47 -4.40 12.94
CA PRO A 12 -8.23 -4.37 14.20
C PRO A 12 -7.48 -3.73 15.36
N ASP A 13 -6.15 -3.80 15.36
CA ASP A 13 -5.33 -3.30 16.46
C ASP A 13 -4.75 -1.92 16.22
N GLU A 14 -5.18 -1.23 15.17
CA GLU A 14 -4.62 0.06 14.80
C GLU A 14 -5.52 1.21 15.21
N THR A 15 -4.90 2.36 15.50
CA THR A 15 -5.63 3.60 15.72
C THR A 15 -6.28 4.08 14.41
N GLY A 16 -7.23 5.00 14.51
CA GLY A 16 -7.87 5.57 13.31
C GLY A 16 -6.87 6.26 12.38
N ALA A 17 -5.90 6.99 12.94
CA ALA A 17 -4.86 7.65 12.14
C ALA A 17 -3.96 6.64 11.44
N ALA A 18 -3.54 5.58 12.15
CA ALA A 18 -2.70 4.53 11.56
C ALA A 18 -3.44 3.78 10.46
N ARG A 19 -4.72 3.47 10.68
CA ARG A 19 -5.56 2.84 9.64
C ARG A 19 -5.62 3.69 8.38
N LEU A 20 -5.81 4.98 8.53
CA LEU A 20 -5.88 5.91 7.41
C LEU A 20 -4.57 5.94 6.63
N GLN A 21 -3.44 6.00 7.33
CA GLN A 21 -2.12 5.96 6.70
C GLN A 21 -1.89 4.66 5.94
N GLN A 22 -2.26 3.55 6.52
CA GLN A 22 -2.07 2.23 5.90
C GLN A 22 -2.96 2.05 4.69
N VAL A 23 -4.22 2.50 4.74
CA VAL A 23 -5.12 2.46 3.59
C VAL A 23 -4.61 3.38 2.48
N GLY A 24 -4.14 4.57 2.82
CA GLY A 24 -3.57 5.49 1.85
C GLY A 24 -2.36 4.89 1.14
N LEU A 25 -1.47 4.29 1.90
CA LEU A 25 -0.28 3.65 1.36
C LEU A 25 -0.64 2.44 0.49
N PHE A 26 -1.54 1.59 0.96
CA PHE A 26 -2.05 0.46 0.17
C PHE A 26 -2.65 0.93 -1.15
N THR A 27 -3.44 2.00 -1.11
CA THR A 27 -4.09 2.56 -2.29
C THR A 27 -3.06 3.03 -3.32
N LEU A 28 -2.03 3.75 -2.87
CA LEU A 28 -0.95 4.18 -3.75
C LEU A 28 -0.25 2.99 -4.41
N ILE A 29 0.07 1.97 -3.64
CA ILE A 29 0.71 0.77 -4.17
C ILE A 29 -0.19 0.10 -5.20
N TYR A 30 -1.47 -0.05 -4.90
CA TYR A 30 -2.44 -0.65 -5.81
C TYR A 30 -2.52 0.11 -7.14
N LEU A 31 -2.56 1.45 -7.08
CA LEU A 31 -2.67 2.27 -8.28
C LEU A 31 -1.38 2.29 -9.11
N LEU A 32 -0.23 2.13 -8.46
CA LEU A 32 1.08 2.27 -9.12
C LEU A 32 1.73 0.94 -9.49
N GLN A 33 1.22 -0.19 -8.98
CA GLN A 33 1.91 -1.47 -9.11
C GLN A 33 2.16 -1.93 -10.55
N ASP A 34 1.31 -1.51 -11.48
CA ASP A 34 1.43 -1.86 -12.89
C ASP A 34 2.13 -0.78 -13.72
N ASP A 35 2.67 0.22 -13.06
CA ASP A 35 3.40 1.30 -13.71
C ASP A 35 4.76 0.80 -14.21
N LYS A 36 5.32 1.51 -15.20
CA LYS A 36 6.63 1.17 -15.77
C LYS A 36 7.75 1.29 -14.75
N GLU A 37 7.66 2.27 -13.85
CA GLU A 37 8.63 2.43 -12.80
C GLU A 37 8.27 1.58 -11.59
N PRO A 38 9.25 0.93 -10.95
CA PRO A 38 8.99 0.16 -9.74
C PRO A 38 8.43 1.02 -8.61
N VAL A 39 7.55 0.43 -7.81
CA VAL A 39 7.00 1.10 -6.62
C VAL A 39 7.94 0.79 -5.45
N THR A 40 8.72 1.77 -5.04
CA THR A 40 9.70 1.62 -3.95
C THR A 40 9.36 2.56 -2.81
N ALA A 41 9.97 2.30 -1.64
CA ALA A 41 9.81 3.20 -0.49
C ALA A 41 10.31 4.61 -0.82
N SER A 42 11.40 4.72 -1.57
CA SER A 42 11.94 6.02 -2.00
C SER A 42 10.95 6.79 -2.87
N ARG A 43 10.31 6.10 -3.82
CA ARG A 43 9.31 6.70 -4.69
C ARG A 43 8.10 7.18 -3.88
N LEU A 44 7.62 6.35 -2.96
CA LEU A 44 6.50 6.70 -2.10
C LEU A 44 6.84 7.86 -1.16
N SER A 45 8.06 7.91 -0.66
CA SER A 45 8.55 9.02 0.15
C SER A 45 8.49 10.33 -0.64
N ALA A 46 8.98 10.31 -1.87
CA ALA A 46 8.96 11.49 -2.73
C ALA A 46 7.54 11.98 -3.02
N MET A 47 6.60 11.05 -3.21
CA MET A 47 5.21 11.39 -3.54
C MET A 47 4.41 11.91 -2.35
N THR A 48 4.68 11.39 -1.16
CA THR A 48 3.86 11.68 0.02
C THR A 48 4.43 12.73 0.94
N GLY A 49 5.73 13.02 0.82
CA GLY A 49 6.42 13.91 1.75
C GLY A 49 6.82 13.25 3.06
N GLN A 50 6.48 11.98 3.27
CA GLN A 50 6.92 11.24 4.44
C GLN A 50 8.35 10.74 4.23
N THR A 51 9.06 10.51 5.34
CA THR A 51 10.42 9.97 5.25
C THR A 51 10.41 8.51 4.81
N VAL A 52 11.52 8.05 4.24
CA VAL A 52 11.68 6.63 3.86
C VAL A 52 11.51 5.74 5.09
N THR A 53 11.98 6.17 6.26
CA THR A 53 11.83 5.41 7.51
C THR A 53 10.37 5.25 7.90
N GLN A 54 9.59 6.34 7.83
CA GLN A 54 8.16 6.28 8.12
C GLN A 54 7.42 5.36 7.15
N ILE A 55 7.71 5.50 5.86
CA ILE A 55 7.14 4.62 4.83
C ILE A 55 7.52 3.16 5.11
N GLY A 56 8.79 2.90 5.40
CA GLY A 56 9.27 1.54 5.70
C GLY A 56 8.56 0.90 6.86
N ASN A 57 8.33 1.65 7.94
CA ASN A 57 7.61 1.16 9.11
C ASN A 57 6.17 0.76 8.77
N GLN A 58 5.48 1.57 7.98
CA GLN A 58 4.11 1.27 7.55
C GLN A 58 4.08 0.08 6.59
N LEU A 59 5.03 0.00 5.67
CA LEU A 59 5.15 -1.13 4.73
C LEU A 59 5.36 -2.45 5.47
N GLN A 60 6.20 -2.43 6.50
CA GLN A 60 6.45 -3.63 7.28
C GLN A 60 5.17 -4.16 7.91
N LYS A 61 4.32 -3.28 8.42
CA LYS A 61 3.01 -3.65 8.96
C LYS A 61 2.10 -4.24 7.89
N LEU A 62 2.04 -3.62 6.72
CA LEU A 62 1.21 -4.11 5.60
C LEU A 62 1.69 -5.47 5.10
N VAL A 63 3.00 -5.70 5.07
CA VAL A 63 3.56 -7.00 4.70
C VAL A 63 3.22 -8.05 5.77
N SER A 64 3.31 -7.69 7.05
CA SER A 64 3.07 -8.61 8.15
C SER A 64 1.63 -9.11 8.21
N ILE A 65 0.67 -8.31 7.76
CA ILE A 65 -0.74 -8.71 7.70
C ILE A 65 -1.15 -9.21 6.30
N ASN A 66 -0.17 -9.43 5.44
CA ASN A 66 -0.33 -10.04 4.11
C ASN A 66 -1.21 -9.22 3.16
N LEU A 67 -1.11 -7.90 3.21
CA LEU A 67 -1.78 -7.02 2.26
C LEU A 67 -0.88 -6.59 1.13
N VAL A 68 0.42 -6.51 1.37
CA VAL A 68 1.44 -6.06 0.41
C VAL A 68 2.51 -7.13 0.29
N GLU A 69 2.97 -7.35 -0.93
CA GLU A 69 4.10 -8.20 -1.25
C GLU A 69 5.26 -7.33 -1.73
N ARG A 70 6.47 -7.82 -1.57
CA ARG A 70 7.65 -7.12 -2.06
C ARG A 70 8.54 -8.08 -2.83
N ALA A 71 9.04 -7.62 -3.96
CA ALA A 71 9.96 -8.36 -4.81
C ALA A 71 11.28 -7.62 -4.90
N LYS A 72 12.37 -8.34 -4.81
CA LYS A 72 13.71 -7.77 -4.89
C LYS A 72 14.04 -7.47 -6.34
N ILE A 73 14.47 -6.24 -6.60
CA ILE A 73 14.84 -5.79 -7.95
C ILE A 73 16.18 -5.04 -7.88
N LEU A 74 16.85 -4.91 -9.02
CA LEU A 74 18.02 -4.04 -9.11
C LEU A 74 17.57 -2.58 -9.06
N ASN A 75 18.30 -1.74 -8.32
CA ASN A 75 18.01 -0.33 -8.31
C ASN A 75 18.39 0.32 -9.65
N LYS A 76 17.97 1.57 -9.87
CA LYS A 76 18.18 2.28 -11.14
C LYS A 76 19.64 2.43 -11.52
N GLN A 77 20.54 2.48 -10.54
CA GLN A 77 21.97 2.64 -10.79
C GLN A 77 22.70 1.31 -11.00
N GLY A 78 21.99 0.18 -10.91
CA GLY A 78 22.60 -1.13 -10.98
C GLY A 78 23.46 -1.49 -9.78
N ARG A 79 23.38 -0.72 -8.70
CA ARG A 79 24.15 -0.94 -7.47
C ARG A 79 23.21 -1.34 -6.34
N GLY A 80 23.23 -2.63 -6.00
CA GLY A 80 22.38 -3.13 -4.95
C GLY A 80 20.95 -3.31 -5.39
N TYR A 81 20.06 -3.54 -4.43
CA TYR A 81 18.69 -3.95 -4.67
C TYR A 81 17.70 -3.01 -4.00
N ALA A 82 16.53 -2.93 -4.58
CA ALA A 82 15.39 -2.25 -4.00
C ALA A 82 14.23 -3.24 -3.92
N TRP A 83 13.19 -2.89 -3.18
CA TRP A 83 11.99 -3.68 -3.10
C TRP A 83 10.89 -3.04 -3.93
N HIS A 84 10.41 -3.77 -4.94
CA HIS A 84 9.20 -3.40 -5.68
C HIS A 84 7.99 -3.89 -4.90
N LEU A 85 7.04 -3.00 -4.68
CA LEU A 85 5.86 -3.25 -3.87
C LEU A 85 4.63 -3.47 -4.74
N SER A 86 3.82 -4.44 -4.36
CA SER A 86 2.53 -4.71 -5.00
C SER A 86 1.55 -5.22 -3.96
N ILE A 87 0.26 -5.16 -4.27
CA ILE A 87 -0.72 -5.74 -3.36
C ILE A 87 -0.62 -7.26 -3.42
N SER A 88 -0.90 -7.90 -2.29
CA SER A 88 -0.86 -9.37 -2.24
C SER A 88 -2.09 -9.98 -2.90
N GLY A 89 -2.02 -11.28 -3.20
CA GLY A 89 -3.16 -12.03 -3.71
C GLY A 89 -4.10 -12.55 -2.63
N SER A 90 -3.91 -12.13 -1.37
CA SER A 90 -4.74 -12.63 -0.27
C SER A 90 -6.19 -12.16 -0.38
N PRO A 91 -7.16 -12.89 0.23
CA PRO A 91 -8.56 -12.45 0.23
C PRO A 91 -8.75 -11.07 0.87
N LYS A 92 -8.01 -10.75 1.92
CA LYS A 92 -8.06 -9.44 2.57
C LYS A 92 -7.65 -8.33 1.61
N SER A 93 -6.56 -8.53 0.89
CA SER A 93 -6.05 -7.57 -0.08
C SER A 93 -7.06 -7.32 -1.21
N ARG A 94 -7.64 -8.39 -1.74
CA ARG A 94 -8.65 -8.30 -2.79
C ARG A 94 -9.89 -7.55 -2.34
N ARG A 95 -10.36 -7.80 -1.14
CA ARG A 95 -11.53 -7.09 -0.58
C ARG A 95 -11.26 -5.61 -0.43
N LEU A 96 -10.07 -5.27 0.07
CA LEU A 96 -9.70 -3.88 0.25
C LEU A 96 -9.58 -3.17 -1.10
N ALA A 97 -8.96 -3.79 -2.08
CA ALA A 97 -8.85 -3.26 -3.43
C ALA A 97 -10.22 -3.01 -4.06
N LYS A 98 -11.15 -3.97 -3.92
CA LYS A 98 -12.52 -3.81 -4.42
C LYS A 98 -13.24 -2.65 -3.75
N ALA A 99 -13.08 -2.49 -2.45
CA ALA A 99 -13.70 -1.39 -1.72
C ALA A 99 -13.17 -0.03 -2.20
N ILE A 100 -11.87 0.05 -2.46
CA ILE A 100 -11.24 1.26 -3.00
C ILE A 100 -11.78 1.58 -4.39
N GLU A 101 -11.89 0.59 -5.26
CA GLU A 101 -12.44 0.75 -6.61
C GLU A 101 -13.88 1.25 -6.57
N LYS A 102 -14.72 0.68 -5.71
CA LYS A 102 -16.10 1.11 -5.56
C LYS A 102 -16.20 2.56 -5.08
N ALA A 103 -15.37 2.94 -4.12
CA ALA A 103 -15.35 4.31 -3.63
C ALA A 103 -14.91 5.28 -4.74
N GLY A 104 -13.90 4.90 -5.52
CA GLY A 104 -13.44 5.69 -6.67
C GLY A 104 -14.49 5.82 -7.75
N ALA A 105 -15.19 4.74 -8.07
CA ALA A 105 -16.26 4.77 -9.07
C ALA A 105 -17.41 5.69 -8.66
N LYS A 106 -17.77 5.69 -7.38
CA LYS A 106 -18.81 6.58 -6.85
C LYS A 106 -18.40 8.04 -6.89
N LYS A 107 -17.12 8.33 -6.78
CA LYS A 107 -16.60 9.71 -6.81
C LYS A 107 -16.42 10.30 -8.20
N LYS A 108 -16.45 9.48 -9.22
CA LYS A 108 -16.22 9.90 -10.60
C LYS A 108 -17.42 10.52 -11.29
N ARG A 109 -18.46 10.79 -10.59
CA ARG A 109 -19.62 11.47 -11.17
C ARG A 109 -19.44 12.97 -11.19
#